data_3cab194bb84c2b006938d5e408672065
#
_entry.id   3cab194bb84c2b006938d5e408672065
#
_cell.length_a   1.000
_cell.length_b   1.000
_cell.length_c   1.000
_cell.angle_alpha   90.00
_cell.angle_beta   90.00
_cell.angle_gamma   90.00
#
_symmetry.space_group_name_H-M   'P 1'
#
loop_
_entity.id
_entity.type
_entity.pdbx_description
1 polymer ?
#
loop_
_entity_poly.entity_id
_entity_poly.type
_entity_poly.pdbx_seq_one_letter_code
_entity_poly.pdbx_strand_id
1 'polypeptide(L)'
;PNYPIRGLIITLAINIASVQSLLYIFGPRSRGLPKIFGFGRWEIWGTKIRFDQAGTIIGAIIILTLTLGWLKYSRRGLEVRAMMQNAEGAAYSGISRKVTALPVLMLTGALAGMSAALLSQTIFVSPTSGSVPLIMGLTIALLGGLGSVPGAVIGAILIGFLEAFIGSIPFLGQRYVMFSTFAFIIAVLIIRP
;
A
#
# COMPACT_ATOMS: atom_id res chain seq x y z
N PRO A 1 -8.40 -0.83 29.87
CA PRO A 1 -7.53 0.27 29.49
C PRO A 1 -6.43 -0.06 28.51
N ASN A 2 -6.06 -1.35 28.26
CA ASN A 2 -4.90 -1.72 27.42
C ASN A 2 -5.29 -2.35 26.07
N TYR A 3 -6.47 -2.05 25.55
CA TYR A 3 -6.97 -2.64 24.30
C TYR A 3 -6.11 -2.37 23.04
N PRO A 4 -5.55 -1.16 22.80
CA PRO A 4 -4.76 -0.93 21.59
C PRO A 4 -3.46 -1.73 21.56
N ILE A 5 -2.79 -1.89 22.71
CA ILE A 5 -1.52 -2.63 22.80
C ILE A 5 -1.74 -4.13 22.56
N ARG A 6 -2.83 -4.69 23.09
CA ARG A 6 -3.17 -6.11 22.85
C ARG A 6 -3.42 -6.40 21.37
N GLY A 7 -4.16 -5.51 20.68
CA GLY A 7 -4.38 -5.63 19.25
C GLY A 7 -3.09 -5.61 18.44
N LEU A 8 -2.17 -4.72 18.81
CA LEU A 8 -0.86 -4.59 18.15
C LEU A 8 0.00 -5.84 18.34
N ILE A 9 0.03 -6.39 19.54
CA ILE A 9 0.77 -7.62 19.84
C ILE A 9 0.20 -8.82 19.07
N ILE A 10 -1.13 -8.95 19.03
CA ILE A 10 -1.79 -10.04 18.29
C ILE A 10 -1.50 -9.94 16.79
N THR A 11 -1.61 -8.77 16.20
CA THR A 11 -1.35 -8.59 14.76
C THR A 11 0.12 -8.85 14.41
N LEU A 12 1.06 -8.44 15.27
CA LEU A 12 2.49 -8.76 15.10
C LEU A 12 2.75 -10.27 15.22
N ALA A 13 2.15 -10.92 16.19
CA ALA A 13 2.27 -12.38 16.37
C ALA A 13 1.73 -13.14 15.16
N ILE A 14 0.56 -12.75 14.62
CA ILE A 14 -0.02 -13.34 13.41
C ILE A 14 0.89 -13.09 12.20
N ASN A 15 1.46 -11.91 12.06
CA ASN A 15 2.39 -11.58 10.97
C ASN A 15 3.62 -12.50 11.04
N ILE A 16 4.28 -12.58 12.19
CA ILE A 16 5.47 -13.43 12.37
C ILE A 16 5.12 -14.89 12.08
N ALA A 17 4.01 -15.40 12.64
CA ALA A 17 3.57 -16.76 12.42
C ALA A 17 3.30 -17.04 10.93
N SER A 18 2.66 -16.10 10.22
CA SER A 18 2.38 -16.21 8.78
C SER A 18 3.66 -16.24 7.96
N VAL A 19 4.61 -15.33 8.22
CA VAL A 19 5.90 -15.29 7.52
C VAL A 19 6.71 -16.57 7.76
N GLN A 20 6.77 -17.06 8.99
CA GLN A 20 7.48 -18.30 9.32
C GLN A 20 6.82 -19.54 8.68
N SER A 21 5.49 -19.57 8.65
CA SER A 21 4.76 -20.65 7.98
C SER A 21 5.04 -20.66 6.47
N LEU A 22 5.06 -19.48 5.83
CA LEU A 22 5.39 -19.34 4.42
C LEU A 22 6.85 -19.72 4.13
N LEU A 23 7.79 -19.35 5.01
CA LEU A 23 9.19 -19.75 4.90
C LEU A 23 9.37 -21.27 5.03
N TYR A 24 8.62 -21.90 5.92
CA TYR A 24 8.66 -23.35 6.08
C TYR A 24 8.11 -24.10 4.87
N ILE A 25 6.99 -23.62 4.28
CA ILE A 25 6.31 -24.29 3.15
C ILE A 25 7.05 -24.01 1.83
N PHE A 26 7.41 -22.76 1.55
CA PHE A 26 7.94 -22.30 0.25
C PHE A 26 9.46 -22.10 0.23
N GLY A 27 10.09 -22.05 1.41
CA GLY A 27 11.52 -21.75 1.54
C GLY A 27 11.84 -20.27 1.34
N PRO A 28 13.11 -19.85 1.56
CA PRO A 28 13.54 -18.45 1.48
C PRO A 28 13.80 -17.95 0.06
N ARG A 29 13.68 -18.81 -0.96
CA ARG A 29 14.02 -18.45 -2.35
C ARG A 29 13.01 -17.49 -2.95
N SER A 30 13.50 -16.43 -3.59
CA SER A 30 12.67 -15.55 -4.41
C SER A 30 12.16 -16.27 -5.65
N ARG A 31 10.87 -16.14 -5.94
CA ARG A 31 10.22 -16.77 -7.09
C ARG A 31 9.59 -15.70 -7.98
N GLY A 32 9.73 -15.83 -9.29
CA GLY A 32 8.95 -15.06 -10.26
C GLY A 32 7.60 -15.73 -10.45
N LEU A 33 6.53 -14.96 -10.36
CA LEU A 33 5.19 -15.47 -10.68
C LEU A 33 4.92 -15.40 -12.19
N PRO A 34 4.04 -16.26 -12.72
CA PRO A 34 3.63 -16.19 -14.11
C PRO A 34 3.05 -14.81 -14.43
N LYS A 35 3.42 -14.25 -15.57
CA LYS A 35 2.95 -12.93 -15.99
C LYS A 35 1.53 -13.03 -16.54
N ILE A 36 0.58 -12.40 -15.84
CA ILE A 36 -0.83 -12.37 -16.22
C ILE A 36 -1.03 -11.52 -17.47
N PHE A 37 -0.27 -10.43 -17.64
CA PHE A 37 -0.41 -9.47 -18.74
C PHE A 37 0.43 -9.83 -19.99
N GLY A 38 1.04 -11.03 -20.02
CA GLY A 38 1.82 -11.49 -21.18
C GLY A 38 3.25 -10.95 -21.23
N PHE A 39 4.00 -11.42 -22.24
CA PHE A 39 5.44 -11.11 -22.44
C PHE A 39 5.70 -10.05 -23.53
N GLY A 40 4.69 -9.34 -24.01
CA GLY A 40 4.82 -8.36 -25.07
C GLY A 40 5.54 -7.07 -24.63
N ARG A 41 6.09 -6.36 -25.62
CA ARG A 41 6.67 -5.01 -25.45
C ARG A 41 6.06 -4.10 -26.50
N TRP A 42 5.60 -2.93 -26.09
CA TRP A 42 5.26 -1.86 -27.01
C TRP A 42 6.43 -0.93 -27.16
N GLU A 43 6.80 -0.61 -28.39
CA GLU A 43 7.77 0.44 -28.69
C GLU A 43 6.97 1.68 -29.08
N ILE A 44 6.90 2.65 -28.16
CA ILE A 44 6.27 3.94 -28.40
C ILE A 44 7.36 5.01 -28.31
N TRP A 45 7.64 5.69 -29.41
CA TRP A 45 8.65 6.76 -29.49
C TRP A 45 10.05 6.34 -28.98
N GLY A 46 10.50 5.14 -29.33
CA GLY A 46 11.82 4.65 -28.94
C GLY A 46 11.93 4.15 -27.48
N THR A 47 10.85 4.24 -26.71
CA THR A 47 10.79 3.72 -25.33
C THR A 47 10.08 2.36 -25.32
N LYS A 48 10.71 1.36 -24.73
CA LYS A 48 10.16 0.00 -24.62
C LYS A 48 9.33 -0.14 -23.34
N ILE A 49 8.01 -0.08 -23.48
CA ILE A 49 7.06 -0.29 -22.37
C ILE A 49 6.68 -1.75 -22.33
N ARG A 50 6.90 -2.41 -21.21
CA ARG A 50 6.52 -3.82 -20.98
C ARG A 50 5.03 -3.92 -20.66
N PHE A 51 4.35 -4.93 -21.17
CA PHE A 51 2.92 -5.15 -20.93
C PHE A 51 2.60 -5.37 -19.44
N ASP A 52 3.49 -6.03 -18.70
CA ASP A 52 3.33 -6.23 -17.27
C ASP A 52 3.33 -4.91 -16.48
N GLN A 53 4.16 -3.94 -16.85
CA GLN A 53 4.18 -2.61 -16.25
C GLN A 53 2.90 -1.82 -16.56
N ALA A 54 2.51 -1.78 -17.83
CA ALA A 54 1.27 -1.11 -18.25
C ALA A 54 0.03 -1.75 -17.57
N GLY A 55 -0.05 -3.07 -17.54
CA GLY A 55 -1.12 -3.80 -16.88
C GLY A 55 -1.18 -3.55 -15.38
N THR A 56 -0.03 -3.45 -14.70
CA THR A 56 0.04 -3.12 -13.27
C THR A 56 -0.48 -1.71 -13.00
N ILE A 57 -0.11 -0.72 -13.84
CA ILE A 57 -0.58 0.67 -13.70
C ILE A 57 -2.10 0.73 -13.90
N ILE A 58 -2.62 0.12 -14.96
CA ILE A 58 -4.07 0.10 -15.25
C ILE A 58 -4.81 -0.61 -14.11
N GLY A 59 -4.32 -1.75 -13.65
CA GLY A 59 -4.88 -2.48 -12.53
C GLY A 59 -4.91 -1.65 -11.23
N ALA A 60 -3.83 -0.93 -10.93
CA ALA A 60 -3.76 -0.05 -9.78
C ALA A 60 -4.77 1.11 -9.87
N ILE A 61 -4.94 1.73 -11.04
CA ILE A 61 -5.92 2.79 -11.27
C ILE A 61 -7.35 2.26 -11.08
N ILE A 62 -7.65 1.08 -11.60
CA ILE A 62 -8.97 0.45 -11.46
C ILE A 62 -9.27 0.17 -9.99
N ILE A 63 -8.36 -0.48 -9.26
CA ILE A 63 -8.52 -0.80 -7.84
C ILE A 63 -8.71 0.49 -7.03
N LEU A 64 -7.90 1.51 -7.29
CA LEU A 64 -7.99 2.79 -6.61
C LEU A 64 -9.34 3.47 -6.87
N THR A 65 -9.77 3.54 -8.13
CA THR A 65 -11.05 4.15 -8.52
C THR A 65 -12.24 3.43 -7.89
N LEU A 66 -12.23 2.10 -7.91
CA LEU A 66 -13.26 1.29 -7.27
C LEU A 66 -13.30 1.51 -5.75
N THR A 67 -12.15 1.57 -5.10
CA THR A 67 -12.05 1.81 -3.65
C THR A 67 -12.54 3.20 -3.27
N LEU A 68 -12.11 4.24 -3.98
CA LEU A 68 -12.56 5.62 -3.76
C LEU A 68 -14.05 5.76 -4.06
N GLY A 69 -14.54 5.13 -5.13
CA GLY A 69 -15.95 5.07 -5.47
C GLY A 69 -16.77 4.40 -4.38
N TRP A 70 -16.35 3.24 -3.91
CA TRP A 70 -16.99 2.55 -2.82
C TRP A 70 -17.02 3.40 -1.54
N LEU A 71 -15.90 4.00 -1.19
CA LEU A 71 -15.80 4.85 0.00
C LEU A 71 -16.68 6.10 -0.11
N LYS A 72 -16.88 6.66 -1.31
CA LYS A 72 -17.66 7.86 -1.55
C LYS A 72 -19.16 7.59 -1.65
N TYR A 73 -19.57 6.54 -2.35
CA TYR A 73 -20.97 6.32 -2.74
C TYR A 73 -21.68 5.25 -1.91
N SER A 74 -20.94 4.34 -1.21
CA SER A 74 -21.60 3.30 -0.43
C SER A 74 -22.01 3.81 0.96
N ARG A 75 -23.11 3.23 1.51
CA ARG A 75 -23.54 3.50 2.90
C ARG A 75 -22.46 3.13 3.91
N ARG A 76 -21.77 2.00 3.71
CA ARG A 76 -20.64 1.57 4.56
C ARG A 76 -19.46 2.53 4.46
N GLY A 77 -19.17 3.04 3.26
CA GLY A 77 -18.13 4.05 3.07
C GLY A 77 -18.46 5.36 3.81
N LEU A 78 -19.73 5.74 3.87
CA LEU A 78 -20.17 6.90 4.64
C LEU A 78 -19.93 6.70 6.15
N GLU A 79 -20.32 5.54 6.70
CA GLU A 79 -20.07 5.16 8.10
C GLU A 79 -18.57 5.22 8.43
N VAL A 80 -17.72 4.66 7.56
CA VAL A 80 -16.26 4.70 7.71
C VAL A 80 -15.75 6.14 7.75
N ARG A 81 -16.16 7.00 6.83
CA ARG A 81 -15.74 8.41 6.82
C ARG A 81 -16.21 9.18 8.04
N ALA A 82 -17.45 8.94 8.50
CA ALA A 82 -17.95 9.54 9.75
C ALA A 82 -17.09 9.14 10.95
N MET A 83 -16.75 7.85 11.06
CA MET A 83 -15.87 7.34 12.12
C MET A 83 -14.44 7.91 12.05
N MET A 84 -13.91 8.17 10.84
CA MET A 84 -12.59 8.78 10.67
C MET A 84 -12.56 10.25 11.09
N GLN A 85 -13.66 10.99 10.88
CA GLN A 85 -13.76 12.40 11.25
C GLN A 85 -13.98 12.58 12.75
N ASN A 86 -14.95 11.87 13.32
CA ASN A 86 -15.25 11.91 14.75
C ASN A 86 -15.91 10.59 15.19
N ALA A 87 -15.11 9.74 15.83
CA ALA A 87 -15.58 8.44 16.28
C ALA A 87 -16.66 8.51 17.39
N GLU A 88 -16.60 9.53 18.25
CA GLU A 88 -17.58 9.73 19.32
C GLU A 88 -18.90 10.27 18.74
N GLY A 89 -18.85 11.28 17.89
CA GLY A 89 -20.03 11.81 17.19
C GLY A 89 -20.74 10.75 16.34
N ALA A 90 -19.98 9.90 15.64
CA ALA A 90 -20.53 8.79 14.89
C ALA A 90 -21.24 7.77 15.79
N ALA A 91 -20.68 7.48 16.97
CA ALA A 91 -21.32 6.59 17.95
C ALA A 91 -22.65 7.14 18.47
N TYR A 92 -22.73 8.45 18.73
CA TYR A 92 -24.00 9.10 19.12
C TYR A 92 -25.06 9.05 18.00
N SER A 93 -24.62 9.00 16.74
CA SER A 93 -25.50 8.82 15.57
C SER A 93 -25.88 7.35 15.31
N GLY A 94 -25.58 6.44 16.24
CA GLY A 94 -25.92 5.02 16.14
C GLY A 94 -24.96 4.18 15.30
N ILE A 95 -23.82 4.73 14.85
CA ILE A 95 -22.81 4.00 14.09
C ILE A 95 -21.94 3.18 15.05
N SER A 96 -22.08 1.86 15.01
CA SER A 96 -21.33 0.97 15.89
C SER A 96 -19.90 0.75 15.37
N ARG A 97 -18.90 1.06 16.20
CA ARG A 97 -17.49 0.82 15.89
C ARG A 97 -17.19 -0.64 15.50
N LYS A 98 -17.82 -1.61 16.17
CA LYS A 98 -17.63 -3.04 15.90
C LYS A 98 -18.15 -3.45 14.52
N VAL A 99 -19.31 -2.93 14.13
CA VAL A 99 -19.95 -3.25 12.84
C VAL A 99 -19.20 -2.59 11.68
N THR A 100 -18.68 -1.38 11.88
CA THR A 100 -17.91 -0.65 10.85
C THR A 100 -16.48 -1.18 10.70
N ALA A 101 -15.87 -1.72 11.75
CA ALA A 101 -14.51 -2.24 11.70
C ALA A 101 -14.36 -3.46 10.77
N LEU A 102 -15.34 -4.37 10.74
CA LEU A 102 -15.26 -5.59 9.94
C LEU A 102 -15.15 -5.32 8.42
N PRO A 103 -16.03 -4.52 7.79
CA PRO A 103 -15.89 -4.16 6.37
C PRO A 103 -14.57 -3.45 6.05
N VAL A 104 -14.05 -2.63 6.96
CA VAL A 104 -12.76 -1.94 6.78
C VAL A 104 -11.61 -2.95 6.77
N LEU A 105 -11.59 -3.90 7.72
CA LEU A 105 -10.59 -4.96 7.77
C LEU A 105 -10.63 -5.86 6.52
N MET A 106 -11.83 -6.21 6.06
CA MET A 106 -12.00 -6.99 4.83
C MET A 106 -11.48 -6.21 3.60
N LEU A 107 -11.82 -4.93 3.50
CA LEU A 107 -11.36 -4.07 2.41
C LEU A 107 -9.84 -3.89 2.41
N THR A 108 -9.24 -3.61 3.57
CA THR A 108 -7.77 -3.45 3.67
C THR A 108 -7.04 -4.73 3.34
N GLY A 109 -7.53 -5.89 3.80
CA GLY A 109 -6.97 -7.19 3.45
C GLY A 109 -7.08 -7.48 1.94
N ALA A 110 -8.23 -7.21 1.34
CA ALA A 110 -8.44 -7.35 -0.11
C ALA A 110 -7.50 -6.44 -0.91
N LEU A 111 -7.37 -5.17 -0.52
CA LEU A 111 -6.47 -4.21 -1.15
C LEU A 111 -5.00 -4.63 -1.03
N ALA A 112 -4.58 -5.12 0.14
CA ALA A 112 -3.24 -5.63 0.34
C ALA A 112 -2.94 -6.84 -0.57
N GLY A 113 -3.87 -7.79 -0.66
CA GLY A 113 -3.75 -8.95 -1.54
C GLY A 113 -3.70 -8.58 -3.02
N MET A 114 -4.57 -7.68 -3.48
CA MET A 114 -4.57 -7.20 -4.86
C MET A 114 -3.30 -6.42 -5.19
N SER A 115 -2.82 -5.56 -4.29
CA SER A 115 -1.57 -4.82 -4.47
C SER A 115 -0.36 -5.75 -4.54
N ALA A 116 -0.31 -6.79 -3.70
CA ALA A 116 0.74 -7.80 -3.74
C ALA A 116 0.71 -8.59 -5.06
N ALA A 117 -0.48 -8.94 -5.57
CA ALA A 117 -0.65 -9.61 -6.85
C ALA A 117 -0.16 -8.75 -8.03
N LEU A 118 -0.45 -7.44 -8.02
CA LEU A 118 0.05 -6.51 -9.03
C LEU A 118 1.58 -6.33 -8.95
N LEU A 119 2.14 -6.16 -7.75
CA LEU A 119 3.58 -6.03 -7.55
C LEU A 119 4.34 -7.26 -8.00
N SER A 120 3.79 -8.44 -7.79
CA SER A 120 4.40 -9.71 -8.20
C SER A 120 4.60 -9.87 -9.70
N GLN A 121 3.92 -9.04 -10.52
CA GLN A 121 4.11 -9.02 -11.98
C GLN A 121 5.43 -8.33 -12.38
N THR A 122 5.95 -7.46 -11.53
CA THR A 122 7.12 -6.62 -11.84
C THR A 122 8.36 -7.01 -11.05
N ILE A 123 8.19 -7.59 -9.85
CA ILE A 123 9.30 -7.98 -8.95
C ILE A 123 9.22 -9.46 -8.58
N PHE A 124 10.36 -10.02 -8.19
CA PHE A 124 10.41 -11.35 -7.57
C PHE A 124 9.84 -11.29 -6.16
N VAL A 125 9.05 -12.30 -5.81
CA VAL A 125 8.38 -12.40 -4.51
C VAL A 125 9.05 -13.46 -3.64
N SER A 126 9.31 -13.11 -2.40
CA SER A 126 9.76 -14.01 -1.33
C SER A 126 8.84 -13.85 -0.11
N PRO A 127 8.82 -14.81 0.82
CA PRO A 127 7.99 -14.68 2.03
C PRO A 127 8.28 -13.43 2.86
N THR A 128 9.46 -12.84 2.73
CA THR A 128 9.89 -11.63 3.44
C THR A 128 9.73 -10.34 2.63
N SER A 129 9.29 -10.42 1.37
CA SER A 129 9.16 -9.25 0.47
C SER A 129 8.12 -8.20 0.93
N GLY A 130 7.25 -8.54 1.88
CA GLY A 130 6.23 -7.62 2.39
C GLY A 130 6.75 -6.50 3.29
N SER A 131 7.97 -6.61 3.81
CA SER A 131 8.53 -5.63 4.76
C SER A 131 8.75 -4.24 4.13
N VAL A 132 9.29 -4.19 2.93
CA VAL A 132 9.55 -2.92 2.22
C VAL A 132 8.25 -2.20 1.86
N PRO A 133 7.27 -2.83 1.18
CA PRO A 133 5.97 -2.21 0.92
C PRO A 133 5.23 -1.77 2.18
N LEU A 134 5.37 -2.48 3.31
CA LEU A 134 4.76 -2.11 4.58
C LEU A 134 5.32 -0.79 5.10
N ILE A 135 6.64 -0.65 5.13
CA ILE A 135 7.30 0.59 5.56
C ILE A 135 6.94 1.75 4.62
N MET A 136 6.97 1.52 3.31
CA MET A 136 6.56 2.52 2.33
C MET A 136 5.09 2.93 2.50
N GLY A 137 4.19 1.97 2.69
CA GLY A 137 2.77 2.26 2.91
C GLY A 137 2.52 3.07 4.18
N LEU A 138 3.22 2.74 5.29
CA LEU A 138 3.15 3.53 6.52
C LEU A 138 3.63 4.97 6.28
N THR A 139 4.73 5.12 5.57
CA THR A 139 5.31 6.41 5.22
C THR A 139 4.38 7.26 4.36
N ILE A 140 3.80 6.65 3.32
CA ILE A 140 2.81 7.29 2.44
C ILE A 140 1.59 7.76 3.26
N ALA A 141 1.13 6.94 4.20
CA ALA A 141 0.02 7.27 5.07
C ALA A 141 0.33 8.46 6.00
N LEU A 142 1.55 8.51 6.54
CA LEU A 142 2.00 9.64 7.36
C LEU A 142 2.13 10.92 6.52
N LEU A 143 2.75 10.84 5.35
CA LEU A 143 2.95 11.97 4.45
C LEU A 143 1.63 12.51 3.89
N GLY A 144 0.68 11.63 3.56
CA GLY A 144 -0.65 12.01 3.08
C GLY A 144 -1.59 12.53 4.15
N GLY A 145 -1.20 12.37 5.42
CA GLY A 145 -2.01 12.67 6.60
C GLY A 145 -2.87 11.47 7.03
N LEU A 146 -2.70 11.06 8.30
CA LEU A 146 -3.48 9.96 8.88
C LEU A 146 -4.98 10.28 8.82
N GLY A 147 -5.73 9.38 8.18
CA GLY A 147 -7.17 9.55 8.00
C GLY A 147 -7.59 10.23 6.68
N SER A 148 -6.65 10.66 5.83
CA SER A 148 -6.93 11.24 4.52
C SER A 148 -6.60 10.27 3.39
N VAL A 149 -7.62 9.58 2.83
CA VAL A 149 -7.42 8.69 1.68
C VAL A 149 -6.93 9.44 0.44
N PRO A 150 -7.48 10.63 0.06
CA PRO A 150 -6.95 11.42 -1.03
C PRO A 150 -5.50 11.87 -0.79
N GLY A 151 -5.17 12.24 0.45
CA GLY A 151 -3.79 12.60 0.83
C GLY A 151 -2.82 11.45 0.64
N ALA A 152 -3.18 10.25 1.05
CA ALA A 152 -2.37 9.04 0.85
C ALA A 152 -2.13 8.74 -0.64
N VAL A 153 -3.13 8.96 -1.51
CA VAL A 153 -2.98 8.80 -2.96
C VAL A 153 -1.96 9.79 -3.54
N ILE A 154 -2.07 11.05 -3.16
CA ILE A 154 -1.12 12.10 -3.60
C ILE A 154 0.28 11.77 -3.06
N GLY A 155 0.39 11.39 -1.79
CA GLY A 155 1.66 10.97 -1.17
C GLY A 155 2.30 9.80 -1.90
N ALA A 156 1.52 8.79 -2.30
CA ALA A 156 2.00 7.64 -3.06
C ALA A 156 2.56 8.04 -4.43
N ILE A 157 1.86 8.92 -5.15
CA ILE A 157 2.30 9.42 -6.46
C ILE A 157 3.60 10.22 -6.31
N LEU A 158 3.69 11.09 -5.29
CA LEU A 158 4.88 11.91 -5.03
C LEU A 158 6.09 11.02 -4.69
N ILE A 159 5.94 10.03 -3.81
CA ILE A 159 7.02 9.12 -3.45
C ILE A 159 7.43 8.28 -4.66
N GLY A 160 6.47 7.72 -5.41
CA GLY A 160 6.78 6.92 -6.60
C GLY A 160 7.50 7.73 -7.67
N PHE A 161 7.11 9.00 -7.88
CA PHE A 161 7.81 9.90 -8.80
C PHE A 161 9.23 10.22 -8.34
N LEU A 162 9.40 10.49 -7.05
CA LEU A 162 10.70 10.75 -6.43
C LEU A 162 11.64 9.54 -6.57
N GLU A 163 11.15 8.34 -6.30
CA GLU A 163 11.92 7.10 -6.48
C GLU A 163 12.35 6.88 -7.93
N ALA A 164 11.41 7.09 -8.87
CA ALA A 164 11.71 6.98 -10.30
C ALA A 164 12.74 8.01 -10.75
N PHE A 165 12.63 9.25 -10.26
CA PHE A 165 13.56 10.33 -10.57
C PHE A 165 14.97 10.04 -10.04
N ILE A 166 15.09 9.66 -8.77
CA ILE A 166 16.38 9.32 -8.15
C ILE A 166 16.99 8.09 -8.81
N GLY A 167 16.18 7.06 -9.09
CA GLY A 167 16.62 5.85 -9.76
C GLY A 167 17.12 6.07 -11.19
N SER A 168 16.71 7.17 -11.84
CA SER A 168 17.16 7.54 -13.18
C SER A 168 18.54 8.25 -13.21
N ILE A 169 19.03 8.74 -12.06
CA ILE A 169 20.32 9.44 -11.97
C ILE A 169 21.46 8.42 -11.94
N PRO A 170 22.36 8.39 -12.97
CA PRO A 170 23.41 7.36 -13.09
C PRO A 170 24.40 7.33 -11.92
N PHE A 171 24.60 8.47 -11.26
CA PHE A 171 25.58 8.62 -10.16
C PHE A 171 25.05 8.15 -8.80
N LEU A 172 23.76 8.35 -8.53
CA LEU A 172 23.13 7.98 -7.25
C LEU A 172 22.70 6.51 -7.23
N GLY A 173 22.28 5.95 -8.36
CA GLY A 173 21.91 4.55 -8.51
C GLY A 173 20.79 4.07 -7.60
N GLN A 174 20.32 2.88 -7.85
CA GLN A 174 19.24 2.23 -7.11
C GLN A 174 19.54 2.02 -5.60
N ARG A 175 20.83 2.06 -5.23
CA ARG A 175 21.28 1.88 -3.84
C ARG A 175 20.86 3.04 -2.93
N TYR A 176 20.75 4.26 -3.46
CA TYR A 176 20.42 5.46 -2.68
C TYR A 176 18.92 5.82 -2.72
N VAL A 177 18.11 5.14 -3.52
CA VAL A 177 16.67 5.39 -3.62
C VAL A 177 16.01 5.31 -2.25
N MET A 178 16.26 4.23 -1.52
CA MET A 178 15.67 4.03 -0.18
C MET A 178 16.12 5.11 0.82
N PHE A 179 17.40 5.45 0.82
CA PHE A 179 17.94 6.52 1.69
C PHE A 179 17.33 7.87 1.36
N SER A 180 17.25 8.22 0.08
CA SER A 180 16.67 9.49 -0.38
C SER A 180 15.18 9.58 -0.08
N THR A 181 14.45 8.49 -0.21
CA THR A 181 13.03 8.42 0.16
C THR A 181 12.85 8.71 1.64
N PHE A 182 13.63 8.07 2.52
CA PHE A 182 13.57 8.34 3.95
C PHE A 182 13.98 9.78 4.29
N ALA A 183 15.04 10.31 3.66
CA ALA A 183 15.48 11.70 3.85
C ALA A 183 14.39 12.70 3.44
N PHE A 184 13.71 12.44 2.32
CA PHE A 184 12.59 13.27 1.86
C PHE A 184 11.43 13.25 2.84
N ILE A 185 11.09 12.08 3.39
CA ILE A 185 10.03 11.92 4.38
C ILE A 185 10.34 12.72 5.64
N ILE A 186 11.56 12.59 6.16
CA ILE A 186 12.00 13.34 7.33
C ILE A 186 11.91 14.84 7.07
N ALA A 187 12.35 15.29 5.90
CA ALA A 187 12.26 16.69 5.51
C ALA A 187 10.81 17.20 5.49
N VAL A 188 9.89 16.43 4.91
CA VAL A 188 8.46 16.80 4.87
C VAL A 188 7.85 16.82 6.26
N LEU A 189 8.16 15.84 7.13
CA LEU A 189 7.67 15.82 8.51
C LEU A 189 8.18 16.98 9.37
N ILE A 190 9.40 17.46 9.10
CA ILE A 190 9.94 18.64 9.79
C ILE A 190 9.24 19.92 9.34
N ILE A 191 8.92 20.04 8.05
CA ILE A 191 8.26 21.22 7.48
C ILE A 191 6.77 21.27 7.83
N ARG A 192 6.15 20.11 7.97
CA ARG A 192 4.70 20.00 8.25
C ARG A 192 4.45 18.98 9.36
N PRO A 193 4.69 19.39 10.63
CA PRO A 193 4.47 18.56 11.80
C PRO A 193 2.98 18.22 12.03
#